data_6967d801894fb053041070a771cc09d7
#
_entry.id   6967d801894fb053041070a771cc09d7
#
_cell.length_a   1.000
_cell.length_b   1.000
_cell.length_c   1.000
_cell.angle_alpha   90.00
_cell.angle_beta   90.00
_cell.angle_gamma   90.00
#
_symmetry.space_group_name_H-M   'P 1'
#
loop_
_entity.id
_entity.type
_entity.pdbx_description
1 polymer ?
#
loop_
_entity_poly.entity_id
_entity_poly.type
_entity_poly.pdbx_seq_one_letter_code
_entity_poly.pdbx_strand_id
1 'polypeptide(L)'
;MPKNGFKNFNFMKKNWFKNIKRFRGDTFDRSKYLRLDKNERVIEFEKEFINYIKKNLKSHLFSSYPYIDEVYNLISKKLKISKNMICITAGSDLAIKSCFEYFTGNESKIIILSPTFGMVDVYSKIYNVKNIQIGYDKHLTLNVKKLLSNIKKD
;
A
#
# COMPACT_ATOMS: atom_id res chain seq x y z
N MET A 1 -40.80 6.16 -21.35
CA MET A 1 -39.44 6.02 -20.79
C MET A 1 -39.05 7.35 -20.13
N PRO A 2 -38.93 7.44 -18.81
CA PRO A 2 -38.56 8.71 -18.17
C PRO A 2 -37.05 8.92 -18.25
N LYS A 3 -36.69 9.91 -19.04
CA LYS A 3 -35.34 10.49 -19.08
C LYS A 3 -35.25 11.57 -17.98
N ASN A 4 -35.06 11.24 -16.74
CA ASN A 4 -34.66 12.23 -15.71
C ASN A 4 -34.47 11.52 -14.35
N GLY A 5 -33.29 10.95 -14.10
CA GLY A 5 -33.04 10.28 -12.83
C GLY A 5 -31.63 10.41 -12.24
N PHE A 6 -30.71 11.16 -12.88
CA PHE A 6 -29.32 11.26 -12.37
C PHE A 6 -28.75 12.69 -12.34
N LYS A 7 -29.61 13.67 -12.21
CA LYS A 7 -29.17 15.07 -12.07
C LYS A 7 -29.27 15.51 -10.62
N ASN A 8 -28.40 15.13 -9.74
CA ASN A 8 -28.09 15.80 -8.47
C ASN A 8 -27.37 14.90 -7.45
N PHE A 9 -26.44 14.06 -7.92
CA PHE A 9 -25.38 13.64 -7.02
C PHE A 9 -24.32 14.74 -7.00
N ASN A 10 -24.53 15.74 -6.16
CA ASN A 10 -23.45 16.60 -5.70
C ASN A 10 -22.52 15.74 -4.85
N PHE A 11 -21.63 14.98 -5.49
CA PHE A 11 -20.45 14.46 -4.81
C PHE A 11 -19.77 15.68 -4.19
N MET A 12 -19.77 15.77 -2.87
CA MET A 12 -18.92 16.71 -2.14
C MET A 12 -17.48 16.38 -2.55
N LYS A 13 -16.99 17.03 -3.60
CA LYS A 13 -15.59 16.96 -3.99
C LYS A 13 -14.81 17.64 -2.87
N LYS A 14 -14.33 16.81 -1.94
CA LYS A 14 -13.45 17.31 -0.89
C LYS A 14 -12.32 18.08 -1.56
N ASN A 15 -12.20 19.36 -1.27
CA ASN A 15 -11.32 20.28 -2.02
C ASN A 15 -9.85 19.85 -2.06
N TRP A 16 -9.38 19.10 -1.06
CA TRP A 16 -8.01 18.60 -1.01
C TRP A 16 -7.70 17.47 -2.02
N PHE A 17 -8.70 16.79 -2.59
CA PHE A 17 -8.47 15.81 -3.65
C PHE A 17 -8.01 16.40 -4.97
N LYS A 18 -8.26 17.68 -5.22
CA LYS A 18 -7.93 18.33 -6.50
C LYS A 18 -6.44 18.30 -6.82
N ASN A 19 -5.58 18.27 -5.81
CA ASN A 19 -4.13 18.37 -5.95
C ASN A 19 -3.41 17.01 -5.78
N ILE A 20 -4.14 15.91 -5.61
CA ILE A 20 -3.53 14.59 -5.49
C ILE A 20 -3.23 14.07 -6.89
N LYS A 21 -1.96 14.05 -7.23
CA LYS A 21 -1.48 13.45 -8.48
C LYS A 21 -0.81 12.12 -8.14
N ARG A 22 -1.40 11.02 -8.56
CA ARG A 22 -0.70 9.75 -8.65
C ARG A 22 0.05 9.71 -9.97
N PHE A 23 1.32 9.36 -9.95
CA PHE A 23 2.05 9.07 -11.18
C PHE A 23 1.34 7.92 -11.90
N ARG A 24 0.75 8.21 -13.04
CA ARG A 24 0.18 7.19 -13.91
C ARG A 24 1.31 6.62 -14.74
N GLY A 25 1.49 5.36 -14.61
CA GLY A 25 2.44 4.49 -15.22
C GLY A 25 3.05 4.87 -16.55
N ASP A 26 3.97 4.08 -16.92
CA ASP A 26 4.83 4.27 -18.07
C ASP A 26 4.01 4.20 -19.36
N THR A 27 4.26 5.10 -20.27
CA THR A 27 3.69 5.11 -21.63
C THR A 27 4.50 4.26 -22.61
N PHE A 28 5.51 3.52 -22.10
CA PHE A 28 6.43 2.72 -22.89
C PHE A 28 6.51 1.28 -22.36
N ASP A 29 6.96 0.37 -23.22
CA ASP A 29 7.16 -1.03 -22.85
C ASP A 29 8.37 -1.18 -21.92
N ARG A 30 8.11 -1.37 -20.63
CA ARG A 30 9.12 -1.51 -19.59
C ARG A 30 9.92 -2.81 -19.67
N SER A 31 9.44 -3.82 -20.42
CA SER A 31 10.16 -5.10 -20.54
C SER A 31 11.52 -4.98 -21.22
N LYS A 32 11.73 -3.90 -21.99
CA LYS A 32 12.99 -3.60 -22.70
C LYS A 32 14.06 -2.92 -21.84
N TYR A 33 13.77 -2.65 -20.57
CA TYR A 33 14.63 -1.89 -19.67
C TYR A 33 14.90 -2.65 -18.38
N LEU A 34 16.02 -2.33 -17.73
CA LEU A 34 16.28 -2.76 -16.37
C LEU A 34 15.34 -2.01 -15.41
N ARG A 35 14.39 -2.72 -14.83
CA ARG A 35 13.29 -2.17 -14.04
C ARG A 35 13.67 -2.08 -12.56
N LEU A 36 14.22 -0.94 -12.13
CA LEU A 36 14.61 -0.67 -10.74
C LEU A 36 13.79 0.43 -10.07
N ASP A 37 12.77 0.93 -10.76
CA ASP A 37 11.93 2.06 -10.35
C ASP A 37 10.68 1.65 -9.56
N LYS A 38 10.35 0.37 -9.56
CA LYS A 38 9.23 -0.21 -8.82
C LYS A 38 9.68 -1.45 -8.06
N ASN A 39 8.97 -1.76 -6.98
CA ASN A 39 9.26 -2.94 -6.18
C ASN A 39 8.66 -4.19 -6.83
N GLU A 40 9.24 -4.63 -7.93
CA GLU A 40 8.81 -5.78 -8.72
C GLU A 40 9.95 -6.76 -8.95
N ARG A 41 9.62 -8.02 -9.16
CA ARG A 41 10.61 -9.03 -9.57
C ARG A 41 11.03 -8.76 -11.03
N VAL A 42 12.31 -8.53 -11.27
CA VAL A 42 12.85 -8.26 -12.61
C VAL A 42 13.32 -9.53 -13.32
N ILE A 43 13.56 -10.61 -12.57
CA ILE A 43 13.98 -11.91 -13.09
C ILE A 43 12.74 -12.79 -13.24
N GLU A 44 12.64 -13.46 -14.38
CA GLU A 44 11.55 -14.42 -14.63
C GLU A 44 11.57 -15.57 -13.63
N PHE A 45 10.41 -16.18 -13.42
CA PHE A 45 10.31 -17.38 -12.62
C PHE A 45 10.83 -18.60 -13.39
N GLU A 46 11.43 -19.53 -12.68
CA GLU A 46 11.87 -20.82 -13.18
C GLU A 46 10.72 -21.58 -13.86
N LYS A 47 11.03 -22.31 -14.94
CA LYS A 47 10.02 -23.08 -15.69
C LYS A 47 9.26 -24.09 -14.80
N GLU A 48 9.96 -24.73 -13.88
CA GLU A 48 9.41 -25.68 -12.92
C GLU A 48 8.36 -25.02 -12.06
N PHE A 49 8.61 -23.81 -11.54
CA PHE A 49 7.63 -23.05 -10.77
C PHE A 49 6.40 -22.68 -11.60
N ILE A 50 6.59 -22.22 -12.83
CA ILE A 50 5.48 -21.91 -13.73
C ILE A 50 4.64 -23.16 -14.05
N ASN A 51 5.29 -24.31 -14.29
CA ASN A 51 4.60 -25.57 -14.53
C ASN A 51 3.84 -26.04 -13.28
N TYR A 52 4.42 -25.88 -12.10
CA TYR A 52 3.73 -26.16 -10.83
C TYR A 52 2.45 -25.33 -10.68
N ILE A 53 2.53 -24.02 -10.92
CA ILE A 53 1.37 -23.13 -10.88
C ILE A 53 0.30 -23.60 -11.87
N LYS A 54 0.65 -23.82 -13.14
CA LYS A 54 -0.28 -24.28 -14.19
C LYS A 54 -0.99 -25.58 -13.80
N LYS A 55 -0.25 -26.56 -13.26
CA LYS A 55 -0.80 -27.86 -12.83
C LYS A 55 -1.79 -27.73 -11.67
N ASN A 56 -1.58 -26.77 -10.78
CA ASN A 56 -2.38 -26.59 -9.57
C ASN A 56 -3.52 -25.57 -9.74
N LEU A 57 -3.57 -24.85 -10.86
CA LEU A 57 -4.69 -23.98 -11.16
C LEU A 57 -5.94 -24.82 -11.44
N LYS A 58 -6.93 -24.71 -10.58
CA LYS A 58 -8.24 -25.34 -10.70
C LYS A 58 -9.31 -24.30 -10.99
N SER A 59 -10.32 -24.67 -11.76
CA SER A 59 -11.40 -23.78 -12.19
C SER A 59 -12.10 -23.06 -11.03
N HIS A 60 -12.32 -23.74 -9.89
CA HIS A 60 -12.96 -23.15 -8.73
C HIS A 60 -12.13 -22.02 -8.07
N LEU A 61 -10.80 -21.99 -8.26
CA LEU A 61 -9.95 -20.90 -7.73
C LEU A 61 -10.26 -19.54 -8.35
N PHE A 62 -10.94 -19.51 -9.49
CA PHE A 62 -11.34 -18.29 -10.17
C PHE A 62 -12.75 -17.82 -9.82
N SER A 63 -13.56 -18.66 -9.18
CA SER A 63 -14.98 -18.39 -8.91
C SER A 63 -15.35 -18.43 -7.43
N SER A 64 -14.52 -19.02 -6.58
CA SER A 64 -14.80 -19.21 -5.17
C SER A 64 -13.99 -18.23 -4.32
N TYR A 65 -14.54 -17.82 -3.18
CA TYR A 65 -13.75 -17.16 -2.16
C TYR A 65 -12.66 -18.10 -1.63
N PRO A 66 -11.40 -17.67 -1.55
CA PRO A 66 -10.33 -18.53 -1.05
C PRO A 66 -10.48 -18.81 0.45
N TYR A 67 -10.17 -20.05 0.86
CA TYR A 67 -9.98 -20.39 2.26
C TYR A 67 -8.58 -19.97 2.71
N ILE A 68 -8.49 -18.81 3.35
CA ILE A 68 -7.21 -18.16 3.67
C ILE A 68 -6.63 -18.56 5.03
N ASP A 69 -7.38 -19.28 5.88
CA ASP A 69 -6.91 -19.62 7.23
C ASP A 69 -5.65 -20.49 7.24
N GLU A 70 -5.51 -21.37 6.25
CA GLU A 70 -4.28 -22.17 6.09
C GLU A 70 -3.05 -21.29 5.84
N VAL A 71 -3.20 -20.24 5.05
CA VAL A 71 -2.10 -19.29 4.77
C VAL A 71 -1.70 -18.55 6.05
N TYR A 72 -2.69 -18.11 6.84
CA TYR A 72 -2.44 -17.51 8.15
C TYR A 72 -1.72 -18.48 9.10
N ASN A 73 -2.11 -19.75 9.12
CA ASN A 73 -1.47 -20.78 9.92
C ASN A 73 -0.01 -21.00 9.52
N LEU A 74 0.25 -21.09 8.21
CA LEU A 74 1.62 -21.29 7.68
C LEU A 74 2.52 -20.09 8.02
N ILE A 75 2.03 -18.87 7.83
CA ILE A 75 2.79 -17.65 8.13
C ILE A 75 3.03 -17.54 9.64
N SER A 76 2.01 -17.74 10.46
CA SER A 76 2.09 -17.74 11.92
C SER A 76 3.15 -18.71 12.42
N LYS A 77 3.13 -19.95 11.92
CA LYS A 77 4.11 -21.00 12.26
C LYS A 77 5.53 -20.58 11.82
N LYS A 78 5.68 -20.06 10.60
CA LYS A 78 6.99 -19.66 10.07
C LYS A 78 7.58 -18.49 10.81
N LEU A 79 6.77 -17.48 11.15
CA LEU A 79 7.20 -16.28 11.85
C LEU A 79 7.20 -16.42 13.37
N LYS A 80 6.64 -17.53 13.91
CA LYS A 80 6.47 -17.78 15.35
C LYS A 80 5.70 -16.66 16.07
N ILE A 81 4.66 -16.16 15.45
CA ILE A 81 3.76 -15.13 16.00
C ILE A 81 2.30 -15.60 15.90
N SER A 82 1.44 -15.05 16.76
CA SER A 82 0.00 -15.34 16.71
C SER A 82 -0.63 -14.91 15.38
N LYS A 83 -1.61 -15.68 14.89
CA LYS A 83 -2.41 -15.30 13.71
C LYS A 83 -3.05 -13.92 13.85
N ASN A 84 -3.45 -13.55 15.05
CA ASN A 84 -4.08 -12.25 15.34
C ASN A 84 -3.11 -11.06 15.18
N MET A 85 -1.82 -11.32 15.05
CA MET A 85 -0.79 -10.31 14.78
C MET A 85 -0.44 -10.21 13.30
N ILE A 86 -1.18 -10.89 12.43
CA ILE A 86 -0.92 -10.94 10.99
C ILE A 86 -2.09 -10.30 10.26
N CYS A 87 -1.78 -9.40 9.33
CA CYS A 87 -2.74 -8.86 8.38
C CYS A 87 -2.20 -9.10 6.97
N ILE A 88 -2.92 -9.91 6.18
CA ILE A 88 -2.57 -10.19 4.78
C ILE A 88 -3.34 -9.22 3.89
N THR A 89 -2.63 -8.53 3.01
CA THR A 89 -3.21 -7.54 2.10
C THR A 89 -2.74 -7.78 0.66
N ALA A 90 -3.41 -7.17 -0.30
CA ALA A 90 -2.98 -7.14 -1.69
C ALA A 90 -1.77 -6.21 -1.86
N GLY A 91 -0.63 -6.65 -1.35
CA GLY A 91 0.62 -5.91 -1.34
C GLY A 91 0.73 -4.85 -0.23
N SER A 92 1.94 -4.30 -0.09
CA SER A 92 2.24 -3.28 0.93
C SER A 92 1.48 -1.97 0.72
N ASP A 93 1.07 -1.66 -0.49
CA ASP A 93 0.28 -0.46 -0.80
C ASP A 93 -1.06 -0.48 -0.05
N LEU A 94 -1.78 -1.62 -0.12
CA LEU A 94 -3.03 -1.77 0.61
C LEU A 94 -2.81 -1.84 2.13
N ALA A 95 -1.70 -2.44 2.59
CA ALA A 95 -1.36 -2.44 4.02
C ALA A 95 -1.18 -1.02 4.55
N ILE A 96 -0.42 -0.17 3.85
CA ILE A 96 -0.24 1.24 4.21
C ILE A 96 -1.59 1.97 4.23
N LYS A 97 -2.41 1.78 3.19
CA LYS A 97 -3.75 2.36 3.14
C LYS A 97 -4.58 1.97 4.36
N SER A 98 -4.60 0.69 4.71
CA SER A 98 -5.35 0.20 5.89
C SER A 98 -4.83 0.79 7.21
N CYS A 99 -3.51 1.01 7.33
CA CYS A 99 -2.96 1.72 8.48
C CYS A 99 -3.50 3.15 8.58
N PHE A 100 -3.57 3.88 7.47
CA PHE A 100 -4.19 5.21 7.47
C PHE A 100 -5.65 5.15 7.85
N GLU A 101 -6.41 4.19 7.31
CA GLU A 101 -7.85 4.03 7.61
C GLU A 101 -8.13 3.73 9.08
N TYR A 102 -7.27 2.92 9.71
CA TYR A 102 -7.48 2.47 11.08
C TYR A 102 -6.92 3.43 12.14
N PHE A 103 -5.71 3.96 11.90
CA PHE A 103 -4.99 4.73 12.92
C PHE A 103 -5.11 6.24 12.77
N THR A 104 -5.71 6.75 11.70
CA THR A 104 -5.82 8.20 11.52
C THR A 104 -7.28 8.66 11.49
N GLY A 105 -7.51 9.81 12.12
CA GLY A 105 -8.80 10.52 12.15
C GLY A 105 -8.59 12.00 11.92
N ASN A 106 -9.61 12.79 12.19
CA ASN A 106 -9.55 14.25 12.13
C ASN A 106 -8.40 14.76 12.99
N GLU A 107 -7.58 15.66 12.41
CA GLU A 107 -6.43 16.31 13.09
C GLU A 107 -5.24 15.39 13.40
N SER A 108 -5.28 14.13 12.99
CA SER A 108 -4.13 13.23 13.17
C SER A 108 -2.87 13.77 12.51
N LYS A 109 -1.73 13.48 13.14
CA LYS A 109 -0.40 13.78 12.63
C LYS A 109 0.38 12.49 12.49
N ILE A 110 1.14 12.39 11.41
CA ILE A 110 2.04 11.25 11.20
C ILE A 110 3.46 11.74 11.01
N ILE A 111 4.42 10.94 11.42
CA ILE A 111 5.83 11.19 11.14
C ILE A 111 6.25 10.30 9.98
N ILE A 112 6.86 10.91 8.98
CA ILE A 112 7.31 10.23 7.75
C ILE A 112 8.82 10.41 7.65
N LEU A 113 9.53 9.32 7.47
CA LEU A 113 10.95 9.38 7.10
C LEU A 113 11.06 9.74 5.61
N SER A 114 11.96 10.62 5.25
CA SER A 114 12.14 11.08 3.87
C SER A 114 13.59 10.89 3.42
N PRO A 115 13.84 10.25 2.26
CA PRO A 115 12.87 9.72 1.31
C PRO A 115 12.19 8.42 1.79
N THR A 116 10.96 8.18 1.33
CA THR A 116 10.19 6.97 1.57
C THR A 116 9.32 6.62 0.38
N PHE A 117 8.58 5.52 0.47
CA PHE A 117 7.64 5.09 -0.56
C PHE A 117 6.57 6.16 -0.83
N GLY A 118 6.44 6.60 -2.08
CA GLY A 118 5.62 7.74 -2.47
C GLY A 118 4.14 7.64 -2.11
N MET A 119 3.58 6.43 -1.94
CA MET A 119 2.19 6.25 -1.55
C MET A 119 1.89 6.71 -0.13
N VAL A 120 2.88 6.77 0.76
CA VAL A 120 2.70 7.31 2.12
C VAL A 120 2.27 8.78 2.05
N ASP A 121 2.90 9.59 1.19
CA ASP A 121 2.52 10.99 0.98
C ASP A 121 1.15 11.11 0.27
N VAL A 122 0.85 10.23 -0.68
CA VAL A 122 -0.45 10.17 -1.34
C VAL A 122 -1.57 9.88 -0.35
N TYR A 123 -1.41 8.87 0.51
CA TYR A 123 -2.41 8.54 1.52
C TYR A 123 -2.55 9.63 2.59
N SER A 124 -1.45 10.27 3.02
CA SER A 124 -1.56 11.39 3.95
C SER A 124 -2.44 12.52 3.39
N LYS A 125 -2.35 12.79 2.10
CA LYS A 125 -3.22 13.76 1.42
C LYS A 125 -4.66 13.25 1.27
N ILE A 126 -4.86 11.98 0.91
CA ILE A 126 -6.19 11.37 0.75
C ILE A 126 -6.97 11.43 2.06
N TYR A 127 -6.33 11.07 3.16
CA TYR A 127 -6.96 11.04 4.49
C TYR A 127 -6.87 12.40 5.23
N ASN A 128 -6.32 13.43 4.56
CA ASN A 128 -6.13 14.76 5.13
C ASN A 128 -5.37 14.76 6.45
N VAL A 129 -4.32 13.94 6.53
CA VAL A 129 -3.48 13.79 7.71
C VAL A 129 -2.25 14.69 7.57
N LYS A 130 -1.97 15.47 8.60
CA LYS A 130 -0.78 16.32 8.64
C LYS A 130 0.47 15.45 8.76
N ASN A 131 1.43 15.60 7.83
CA ASN A 131 2.69 14.89 7.90
C ASN A 131 3.82 15.76 8.42
N ILE A 132 4.70 15.17 9.20
CA ILE A 132 5.96 15.75 9.69
C ILE A 132 7.07 14.92 9.06
N GLN A 133 7.82 15.52 8.13
CA GLN A 133 8.91 14.82 7.45
C GLN A 133 10.22 14.95 8.22
N ILE A 134 10.89 13.81 8.43
CA ILE A 134 12.21 13.75 9.01
C ILE A 134 13.15 13.12 7.98
N GLY A 135 14.08 13.93 7.49
CA GLY A 135 15.09 13.50 6.52
C GLY A 135 16.22 12.72 7.16
N TYR A 136 16.89 11.93 6.33
CA TYR A 136 18.20 11.36 6.64
C TYR A 136 19.28 12.43 6.40
N ASP A 137 20.42 12.29 7.05
CA ASP A 137 21.60 13.10 6.75
C ASP A 137 22.30 12.62 5.46
N LYS A 138 23.41 13.29 5.11
CA LYS A 138 24.20 12.96 3.92
C LYS A 138 24.82 11.54 3.94
N HIS A 139 24.86 10.89 5.08
CA HIS A 139 25.34 9.52 5.28
C HIS A 139 24.18 8.52 5.42
N LEU A 140 22.95 8.92 5.09
CA LEU A 140 21.72 8.14 5.25
C LEU A 140 21.47 7.72 6.71
N THR A 141 21.96 8.51 7.67
CA THR A 141 21.74 8.26 9.10
C THR A 141 20.52 9.01 9.59
N LEU A 142 19.67 8.31 10.36
CA LEU A 142 18.49 8.90 10.95
C LEU A 142 18.80 9.59 12.28
N ASN A 143 18.39 10.83 12.42
CA ASN A 143 18.44 11.52 13.70
C ASN A 143 17.28 11.06 14.62
N VAL A 144 17.53 10.00 15.39
CA VAL A 144 16.53 9.40 16.30
C VAL A 144 16.06 10.39 17.37
N LYS A 145 16.93 11.26 17.89
CA LYS A 145 16.54 12.29 18.86
C LYS A 145 15.50 13.24 18.27
N LYS A 146 15.72 13.69 17.03
CA LYS A 146 14.75 14.52 16.30
C LYS A 146 13.44 13.79 16.04
N LEU A 147 13.49 12.49 15.71
CA LEU A 147 12.29 11.67 15.54
C LEU A 147 11.49 11.62 16.85
N LEU A 148 12.14 11.23 17.94
CA LEU A 148 11.49 11.08 19.24
C LEU A 148 10.94 12.41 19.79
N SER A 149 11.61 13.53 19.55
CA SER A 149 11.10 14.84 19.97
C SER A 149 9.83 15.29 19.26
N ASN A 150 9.50 14.69 18.10
CA ASN A 150 8.25 14.96 17.39
C ASN A 150 7.11 14.01 17.80
N ILE A 151 7.40 12.94 18.54
CA ILE A 151 6.39 12.07 19.13
C ILE A 151 5.90 12.75 20.41
N LYS A 152 4.72 13.36 20.34
CA LYS A 152 4.04 13.84 21.55
C LYS A 152 3.27 12.67 22.15
N LYS A 153 3.42 12.49 23.46
CA LYS A 153 2.48 11.68 24.24
C LYS A 153 1.22 12.53 24.42
N ASP A 154 0.15 12.17 23.76
CA ASP A 154 -1.19 12.66 24.08
C ASP A 154 -1.74 11.85 25.25
#